data_d365217fd85b08b879f55548e92e9135
#
_entry.id   d365217fd85b08b879f55548e92e9135
#
_cell.length_a   1.000
_cell.length_b   1.000
_cell.length_c   1.000
_cell.angle_alpha   90.00
_cell.angle_beta   90.00
_cell.angle_gamma   90.00
#
_symmetry.space_group_name_H-M   'P 1'
#
loop_
_entity.id
_entity.type
_entity.pdbx_description
1 polymer ?
#
loop_
_entity_poly.entity_id
_entity_poly.type
_entity_poly.pdbx_seq_one_letter_code
_entity_poly.pdbx_strand_id
1 'polypeptide(L)'
;MEAMKPFPGPPTHWLYGHAHELAQDVADLDKAVQWAKSYPYGHQVWIGPFTAFLALYHPDHAKALLAVSEPKDDVVYRFMLPWTGHGLLMSSGQKWYRHRXLLTPGFHYDILKSYVQEIAESTRIMLDKWELLSTNGKSVELYHHLSLMTLDSILKCAFSYHSNCQIESHNSYIQAVYELGFLANHRFKTFQYHYDLTYYFTPHGYRFQKAYDLAHAHTDKVICQRKEALKNEKESERIKKKHRDFLDILLCSKDENGVGLSDEDLHAEVETFMFEGHDTTASGISWLMYCLAQHPEHQQKCREEIQGLLDGHDEFRWEFLSTMPYTTMCIKESLRLFPPLPGLSRKLTKPLVFPDGKQVPAGCLVALSIYCLHRNPMFWKKPEEFNPLRFSPENSEHRHHHAFIPFSVGPRNCTGQHFAMNEMKVAIALILNQFELEVDESKLPIKVPQLVLRSKNGVYLKIKKT
;
A
#
# COMPACT_ATOMS: atom_id res chain seq x y z
N MET A 1 10.35 -7.49 29.36
CA MET A 1 11.39 -6.43 29.50
C MET A 1 12.81 -6.96 29.31
N GLU A 2 13.19 -8.03 29.94
CA GLU A 2 14.57 -8.58 29.82
C GLU A 2 14.97 -8.94 28.41
N ALA A 3 14.03 -9.46 27.63
CA ALA A 3 14.26 -9.89 26.24
C ALA A 3 14.78 -8.78 25.33
N MET A 4 14.48 -7.53 25.65
CA MET A 4 14.88 -6.38 24.81
C MET A 4 16.02 -5.56 25.39
N LYS A 5 16.62 -6.01 26.50
CA LYS A 5 17.79 -5.32 27.08
C LYS A 5 18.95 -5.08 26.10
N PRO A 6 19.24 -6.02 25.16
CA PRO A 6 20.32 -5.75 24.20
C PRO A 6 20.02 -4.59 23.24
N PHE A 7 18.80 -4.04 23.24
CA PHE A 7 18.37 -2.97 22.34
C PHE A 7 17.92 -1.75 23.15
N PRO A 8 18.85 -1.01 23.74
CA PRO A 8 18.47 0.18 24.51
C PRO A 8 17.82 1.21 23.60
N GLY A 9 16.94 2.00 24.17
CA GLY A 9 16.17 2.97 23.40
C GLY A 9 15.94 4.28 24.12
N PRO A 10 15.09 5.13 23.57
CA PRO A 10 14.77 6.43 24.20
C PRO A 10 14.11 6.24 25.56
N PRO A 11 14.20 7.26 26.42
CA PRO A 11 13.57 7.18 27.76
C PRO A 11 12.06 6.96 27.65
N THR A 12 11.50 6.17 28.57
CA THR A 12 10.07 5.87 28.59
C THR A 12 9.37 6.56 29.76
N HIS A 13 8.14 6.99 29.51
CA HIS A 13 7.24 7.44 30.57
C HIS A 13 6.66 6.20 31.28
N TRP A 14 6.57 6.25 32.63
CA TRP A 14 6.16 5.09 33.43
C TRP A 14 4.76 4.54 33.07
N LEU A 15 3.84 5.40 32.62
CA LEU A 15 2.47 5.01 32.29
C LEU A 15 2.25 4.91 30.76
N TYR A 16 2.75 5.89 30.01
CA TYR A 16 2.46 5.98 28.56
C TYR A 16 3.52 5.30 27.69
N GLY A 17 4.65 4.91 28.26
CA GLY A 17 5.78 4.45 27.44
C GLY A 17 6.24 5.56 26.51
N HIS A 18 6.21 5.34 25.20
CA HIS A 18 6.48 6.36 24.18
C HIS A 18 5.19 6.87 23.52
N ALA A 19 4.02 6.36 23.93
CA ALA A 19 2.75 6.67 23.24
C ALA A 19 2.44 8.17 23.25
N HIS A 20 2.86 8.88 24.30
CA HIS A 20 2.62 10.33 24.42
C HIS A 20 3.44 11.16 23.41
N GLU A 21 4.48 10.55 22.83
CA GLU A 21 5.33 11.18 21.82
C GLU A 21 4.85 10.91 20.39
N LEU A 22 3.84 10.05 20.23
CA LEU A 22 3.32 9.64 18.92
C LEU A 22 1.95 10.31 18.70
N ALA A 23 1.90 11.24 17.76
CA ALA A 23 0.77 12.15 17.57
C ALA A 23 -0.10 11.86 16.34
N GLN A 24 0.17 10.81 15.59
CA GLN A 24 -0.54 10.48 14.35
C GLN A 24 -0.46 11.60 13.31
N ASP A 25 0.70 12.19 13.17
CA ASP A 25 0.94 13.23 12.18
C ASP A 25 2.37 13.14 11.65
N VAL A 26 2.80 14.14 10.92
CA VAL A 26 4.14 14.19 10.33
C VAL A 26 5.25 14.06 11.40
N ALA A 27 4.98 14.52 12.60
CA ALA A 27 5.96 14.45 13.70
C ALA A 27 6.34 13.01 14.03
N ASP A 28 5.42 12.04 13.82
CA ASP A 28 5.73 10.62 14.05
C ASP A 28 6.84 10.12 13.11
N LEU A 29 6.80 10.54 11.84
CA LEU A 29 7.84 10.16 10.87
C LEU A 29 9.17 10.81 11.20
N ASP A 30 9.17 12.10 11.56
CA ASP A 30 10.38 12.80 11.96
C ASP A 30 10.97 12.20 13.22
N LYS A 31 10.12 11.84 14.19
CA LYS A 31 10.54 11.18 15.43
C LYS A 31 11.21 9.84 15.13
N ALA A 32 10.61 9.06 14.23
CA ALA A 32 11.20 7.75 13.83
C ALA A 32 12.57 7.94 13.18
N VAL A 33 12.71 8.96 12.32
CA VAL A 33 14.01 9.25 11.67
C VAL A 33 15.04 9.66 12.72
N GLN A 34 14.67 10.50 13.71
CA GLN A 34 15.56 10.86 14.80
C GLN A 34 16.00 9.66 15.62
N TRP A 35 15.05 8.78 15.96
CA TRP A 35 15.35 7.55 16.69
C TRP A 35 16.28 6.62 15.88
N ALA A 36 16.06 6.52 14.56
CA ALA A 36 16.88 5.71 13.69
C ALA A 36 18.34 6.21 13.64
N LYS A 37 18.53 7.53 13.70
CA LYS A 37 19.89 8.12 13.77
C LYS A 37 20.58 7.80 15.09
N SER A 38 19.83 7.88 16.19
CA SER A 38 20.38 7.62 17.54
C SER A 38 20.57 6.13 17.81
N TYR A 39 19.73 5.27 17.23
CA TYR A 39 19.71 3.84 17.49
C TYR A 39 19.62 3.07 16.16
N PRO A 40 20.67 3.15 15.31
CA PRO A 40 20.57 2.63 13.93
C PRO A 40 20.41 1.10 13.85
N TYR A 41 20.69 0.37 14.91
CA TYR A 41 20.56 -1.09 14.96
C TYR A 41 19.33 -1.54 15.77
N GLY A 42 18.39 -0.64 15.96
CA GLY A 42 17.13 -0.97 16.60
C GLY A 42 17.04 -0.54 18.04
N HIS A 43 15.83 -0.41 18.50
CA HIS A 43 15.55 -0.01 19.89
C HIS A 43 14.13 -0.41 20.27
N GLN A 44 13.89 -0.41 21.60
CA GLN A 44 12.57 -0.67 22.15
C GLN A 44 11.63 0.51 21.90
N VAL A 45 10.36 0.21 21.63
CA VAL A 45 9.27 1.20 21.62
C VAL A 45 8.15 0.65 22.49
N TRP A 46 7.67 1.45 23.44
CA TRP A 46 6.63 1.07 24.38
C TRP A 46 5.34 1.85 24.12
N ILE A 47 4.23 1.14 23.95
CA ILE A 47 2.89 1.74 23.84
C ILE A 47 2.17 1.41 25.14
N GLY A 48 2.24 2.35 26.08
CA GLY A 48 1.76 2.10 27.44
C GLY A 48 2.74 1.24 28.23
N PRO A 49 2.30 0.74 29.40
CA PRO A 49 3.20 0.04 30.30
C PRO A 49 3.39 -1.45 30.00
N PHE A 50 2.59 -2.04 29.11
CA PHE A 50 2.58 -3.49 28.91
C PHE A 50 2.86 -3.95 27.47
N THR A 51 2.87 -3.06 26.51
CA THR A 51 3.05 -3.42 25.10
C THR A 51 4.33 -2.80 24.57
N ALA A 52 5.24 -3.64 24.11
CA ALA A 52 6.51 -3.19 23.54
C ALA A 52 6.81 -3.92 22.24
N PHE A 53 7.54 -3.25 21.36
CA PHE A 53 8.08 -3.87 20.16
C PHE A 53 9.50 -3.36 19.91
N LEU A 54 10.24 -4.15 19.15
CA LEU A 54 11.58 -3.78 18.69
C LEU A 54 11.46 -3.10 17.34
N ALA A 55 11.89 -1.84 17.24
CA ALA A 55 11.90 -1.09 15.99
C ALA A 55 13.24 -1.30 15.28
N LEU A 56 13.19 -1.62 13.98
CA LEU A 56 14.38 -1.90 13.16
C LEU A 56 14.45 -0.93 11.98
N TYR A 57 15.70 -0.59 11.58
CA TYR A 57 15.97 0.41 10.55
C TYR A 57 17.08 0.00 9.59
N HIS A 58 17.72 -1.16 9.78
CA HIS A 58 18.93 -1.56 9.05
C HIS A 58 18.61 -2.69 8.06
N PRO A 59 19.15 -2.64 6.82
CA PRO A 59 18.89 -3.69 5.82
C PRO A 59 19.26 -5.11 6.26
N ASP A 60 20.32 -5.30 7.02
CA ASP A 60 20.69 -6.63 7.53
C ASP A 60 19.63 -7.18 8.47
N HIS A 61 19.04 -6.31 9.28
CA HIS A 61 17.95 -6.69 10.18
C HIS A 61 16.66 -6.99 9.38
N ALA A 62 16.39 -6.19 8.35
CA ALA A 62 15.27 -6.43 7.45
C ALA A 62 15.41 -7.80 6.79
N LYS A 63 16.60 -8.14 6.32
CA LYS A 63 16.87 -9.44 5.69
C LYS A 63 16.58 -10.58 6.66
N ALA A 64 17.07 -10.48 7.89
CA ALA A 64 16.86 -11.51 8.92
C ALA A 64 15.36 -11.71 9.22
N LEU A 65 14.64 -10.59 9.41
CA LEU A 65 13.21 -10.63 9.75
C LEU A 65 12.35 -11.19 8.62
N LEU A 66 12.64 -10.80 7.37
CA LEU A 66 11.77 -11.09 6.23
C LEU A 66 12.13 -12.39 5.50
N ALA A 67 13.22 -13.05 5.89
CA ALA A 67 13.63 -14.34 5.29
C ALA A 67 12.65 -15.46 5.61
N VAL A 68 11.87 -15.32 6.69
CA VAL A 68 10.95 -16.33 7.18
C VAL A 68 9.51 -15.82 7.12
N SER A 69 8.53 -16.73 7.11
CA SER A 69 7.12 -16.36 7.02
C SER A 69 6.48 -16.22 8.41
N GLU A 70 7.10 -15.42 9.28
CA GLU A 70 6.54 -15.13 10.59
C GLU A 70 5.16 -14.44 10.45
N PRO A 71 4.23 -14.72 11.37
CA PRO A 71 2.89 -14.13 11.30
C PRO A 71 2.91 -12.61 11.54
N LYS A 72 1.93 -11.94 11.00
CA LYS A 72 1.67 -10.54 11.32
C LYS A 72 1.44 -10.46 12.83
N ASP A 73 1.81 -9.35 13.44
CA ASP A 73 1.64 -9.23 14.89
C ASP A 73 0.17 -9.15 15.28
N ASP A 74 -0.09 -9.55 16.51
CA ASP A 74 -1.43 -9.56 17.09
C ASP A 74 -1.72 -8.31 17.94
N VAL A 75 -0.97 -7.25 17.72
CA VAL A 75 -1.20 -5.97 18.41
C VAL A 75 -1.66 -4.91 17.39
N VAL A 76 -0.85 -4.62 16.38
CA VAL A 76 -1.20 -3.62 15.34
C VAL A 76 -2.30 -4.16 14.43
N TYR A 77 -2.04 -5.33 13.82
CA TYR A 77 -2.94 -5.92 12.84
C TYR A 77 -4.24 -6.42 13.46
N ARG A 78 -4.25 -6.72 14.77
CA ARG A 78 -5.45 -7.13 15.48
C ARG A 78 -6.61 -6.15 15.28
N PHE A 79 -6.29 -4.85 15.20
CA PHE A 79 -7.32 -3.83 15.09
C PHE A 79 -7.88 -3.69 13.65
N MET A 80 -7.20 -4.29 12.68
CA MET A 80 -7.72 -4.41 11.31
C MET A 80 -8.56 -5.68 11.11
N LEU A 81 -8.32 -6.69 11.94
CA LEU A 81 -8.88 -8.03 11.74
C LEU A 81 -10.42 -8.05 11.67
N PRO A 82 -11.16 -7.30 12.52
CA PRO A 82 -12.62 -7.30 12.38
C PRO A 82 -13.09 -6.83 11.01
N TRP A 83 -12.34 -5.92 10.39
CA TRP A 83 -12.64 -5.39 9.06
C TRP A 83 -12.19 -6.36 7.95
N THR A 84 -10.92 -6.71 7.91
CA THR A 84 -10.33 -7.45 6.78
C THR A 84 -10.56 -8.96 6.83
N GLY A 85 -10.89 -9.49 8.02
CA GLY A 85 -11.02 -10.94 8.20
C GLY A 85 -9.66 -11.65 8.11
N HIS A 86 -9.72 -12.99 8.10
CA HIS A 86 -8.54 -13.84 8.05
C HIS A 86 -8.15 -14.21 6.60
N GLY A 87 -8.12 -13.21 5.72
CA GLY A 87 -7.61 -13.37 4.35
C GLY A 87 -6.08 -13.41 4.33
N LEU A 88 -5.51 -13.32 3.13
CA LEU A 88 -4.06 -13.47 2.91
C LEU A 88 -3.24 -12.48 3.74
N LEU A 89 -3.75 -11.26 3.95
CA LEU A 89 -3.04 -10.25 4.74
C LEU A 89 -2.84 -10.70 6.19
N MET A 90 -3.89 -11.26 6.81
CA MET A 90 -3.94 -11.51 8.25
C MET A 90 -3.66 -12.95 8.65
N SER A 91 -3.85 -13.90 7.74
CA SER A 91 -3.68 -15.32 8.06
C SER A 91 -2.20 -15.71 8.21
N SER A 92 -1.96 -16.85 8.84
CA SER A 92 -0.62 -17.39 9.07
C SER A 92 -0.63 -18.91 8.97
N GLY A 93 0.55 -19.51 9.02
CA GLY A 93 0.70 -20.95 9.03
C GLY A 93 0.13 -21.62 7.79
N GLN A 94 -0.47 -22.78 7.96
CA GLN A 94 -0.99 -23.60 6.86
C GLN A 94 -2.11 -22.89 6.09
N LYS A 95 -2.96 -22.15 6.78
CA LYS A 95 -4.02 -21.37 6.10
C LYS A 95 -3.41 -20.36 5.14
N TRP A 96 -2.39 -19.64 5.58
CA TRP A 96 -1.71 -18.66 4.73
C TRP A 96 -1.08 -19.33 3.50
N TYR A 97 -0.37 -20.44 3.70
CA TYR A 97 0.27 -21.17 2.59
C TYR A 97 -0.78 -21.63 1.57
N ARG A 98 -1.88 -22.18 2.05
CA ARG A 98 -2.97 -22.67 1.19
C ARG A 98 -3.55 -21.51 0.37
N HIS A 99 -3.86 -20.40 1.03
CA HIS A 99 -4.43 -19.23 0.35
C HIS A 99 -3.43 -18.66 -0.65
N ARG A 100 -2.17 -18.54 -0.26
CA ARG A 100 -1.13 -18.04 -1.16
C ARG A 100 -1.03 -18.86 -2.47
N UNK A 101 -1.26 -19.92 -2.27
CA UNK A 101 -1.22 -20.77 -3.33
C UNK A 101 -2.30 -20.65 -4.25
N LEU A 102 -3.37 -20.68 -3.74
CA LEU A 102 -4.61 -20.55 -4.52
C LEU A 102 -4.69 -19.21 -5.27
N LEU A 103 -4.17 -18.15 -4.68
CA LEU A 103 -4.31 -16.77 -5.18
C LEU A 103 -3.22 -16.34 -6.18
N THR A 104 -2.03 -16.94 -6.09
CA THR A 104 -0.89 -16.55 -6.93
C THR A 104 -1.22 -16.56 -8.43
N PRO A 105 -1.96 -17.53 -8.98
CA PRO A 105 -2.28 -17.52 -10.40
C PRO A 105 -3.03 -16.26 -10.87
N GLY A 106 -3.76 -15.58 -9.97
CA GLY A 106 -4.49 -14.36 -10.30
C GLY A 106 -3.60 -13.17 -10.64
N PHE A 107 -2.30 -13.29 -10.38
CA PHE A 107 -1.32 -12.24 -10.65
C PHE A 107 -0.28 -12.69 -11.68
N HIS A 108 -0.60 -13.75 -12.43
CA HIS A 108 0.27 -14.24 -13.50
C HIS A 108 0.32 -13.24 -14.67
N TYR A 109 1.44 -13.22 -15.35
CA TYR A 109 1.74 -12.36 -16.50
C TYR A 109 0.57 -12.26 -17.49
N ASP A 110 0.00 -13.41 -17.90
CA ASP A 110 -1.07 -13.42 -18.91
C ASP A 110 -2.32 -12.67 -18.44
N ILE A 111 -2.60 -12.76 -17.14
CA ILE A 111 -3.75 -12.06 -16.56
C ILE A 111 -3.45 -10.56 -16.45
N LEU A 112 -2.26 -10.22 -15.97
CA LEU A 112 -1.84 -8.80 -15.85
C LEU A 112 -1.85 -8.09 -17.20
N LYS A 113 -1.49 -8.80 -18.28
CA LYS A 113 -1.50 -8.23 -19.63
C LYS A 113 -2.92 -7.78 -20.02
N SER A 114 -3.93 -8.59 -19.66
CA SER A 114 -5.31 -8.25 -19.98
C SER A 114 -5.83 -7.03 -19.21
N TYR A 115 -5.20 -6.68 -18.09
CA TYR A 115 -5.64 -5.58 -17.23
C TYR A 115 -5.20 -4.20 -17.73
N VAL A 116 -4.20 -4.13 -18.62
CA VAL A 116 -3.63 -2.84 -19.04
C VAL A 116 -4.69 -1.92 -19.65
N GLN A 117 -5.58 -2.45 -20.49
CA GLN A 117 -6.62 -1.63 -21.13
C GLN A 117 -7.67 -1.15 -20.11
N GLU A 118 -7.99 -1.98 -19.13
CA GLU A 118 -8.92 -1.58 -18.06
C GLU A 118 -8.33 -0.45 -17.20
N ILE A 119 -7.05 -0.56 -16.88
CA ILE A 119 -6.33 0.48 -16.13
C ILE A 119 -6.30 1.78 -16.94
N ALA A 120 -5.99 1.69 -18.24
CA ALA A 120 -5.93 2.84 -19.13
C ALA A 120 -7.31 3.51 -19.21
N GLU A 121 -8.37 2.73 -19.35
CA GLU A 121 -9.74 3.25 -19.40
C GLU A 121 -10.11 4.01 -18.11
N SER A 122 -9.83 3.41 -16.95
CA SER A 122 -10.10 4.07 -15.66
C SER A 122 -9.31 5.37 -15.53
N THR A 123 -8.05 5.36 -15.99
CA THR A 123 -7.21 6.56 -15.98
C THR A 123 -7.80 7.65 -16.88
N ARG A 124 -8.27 7.28 -18.09
CA ARG A 124 -8.85 8.26 -19.05
C ARG A 124 -10.11 8.90 -18.51
N ILE A 125 -10.96 8.14 -17.80
CA ILE A 125 -12.15 8.70 -17.15
C ILE A 125 -11.73 9.81 -16.17
N MET A 126 -10.71 9.55 -15.37
CA MET A 126 -10.17 10.55 -14.43
C MET A 126 -9.63 11.77 -15.18
N LEU A 127 -8.88 11.55 -16.26
CA LEU A 127 -8.26 12.64 -17.02
C LEU A 127 -9.31 13.51 -17.73
N ASP A 128 -10.42 12.94 -18.17
CA ASP A 128 -11.54 13.71 -18.75
C ASP A 128 -12.09 14.70 -17.73
N LYS A 129 -12.20 14.28 -16.46
CA LYS A 129 -12.63 15.20 -15.38
C LYS A 129 -11.60 16.30 -15.15
N TRP A 130 -10.29 15.93 -15.20
CA TRP A 130 -9.22 16.91 -15.00
C TRP A 130 -9.18 17.96 -16.12
N GLU A 131 -9.53 17.58 -17.34
CA GLU A 131 -9.59 18.53 -18.47
C GLU A 131 -10.56 19.67 -18.16
N LEU A 132 -11.70 19.36 -17.55
CA LEU A 132 -12.67 20.38 -17.12
C LEU A 132 -12.14 21.20 -15.93
N LEU A 133 -11.49 20.55 -14.97
CA LEU A 133 -11.01 21.21 -13.76
C LEU A 133 -9.79 22.11 -14.03
N SER A 134 -9.02 21.81 -15.07
CA SER A 134 -7.78 22.56 -15.39
C SER A 134 -8.03 23.94 -16.00
N THR A 135 -9.26 24.23 -16.43
CA THR A 135 -9.58 25.46 -17.17
C THR A 135 -9.53 26.73 -16.31
N ASN A 136 -9.67 26.62 -15.00
CA ASN A 136 -9.76 27.79 -14.12
C ASN A 136 -8.43 28.19 -13.46
N GLY A 137 -7.35 27.45 -13.71
CA GLY A 137 -6.02 27.76 -13.14
C GLY A 137 -5.86 27.50 -11.67
N LYS A 138 -6.88 26.98 -11.00
CA LYS A 138 -6.84 26.65 -9.56
C LYS A 138 -6.22 25.27 -9.34
N SER A 139 -5.63 25.08 -8.16
CA SER A 139 -5.14 23.75 -7.79
C SER A 139 -6.33 22.80 -7.51
N VAL A 140 -6.08 21.51 -7.78
CA VAL A 140 -7.08 20.45 -7.62
C VAL A 140 -6.56 19.47 -6.58
N GLU A 141 -7.46 19.00 -5.70
CA GLU A 141 -7.11 17.92 -4.74
C GLU A 141 -7.17 16.59 -5.49
N LEU A 142 -6.01 15.99 -5.70
CA LEU A 142 -5.86 14.83 -6.59
C LEU A 142 -5.96 13.49 -5.88
N TYR A 143 -5.71 13.42 -4.56
CA TYR A 143 -5.69 12.14 -3.87
C TYR A 143 -7.06 11.45 -3.95
N HIS A 144 -8.14 12.21 -3.77
CA HIS A 144 -9.49 11.65 -3.87
C HIS A 144 -9.79 11.13 -5.29
N HIS A 145 -9.40 11.90 -6.32
CA HIS A 145 -9.57 11.46 -7.71
C HIS A 145 -8.80 10.17 -7.99
N LEU A 146 -7.57 10.08 -7.49
CA LEU A 146 -6.76 8.88 -7.67
C LEU A 146 -7.33 7.69 -6.90
N SER A 147 -7.88 7.93 -5.71
CA SER A 147 -8.56 6.87 -4.94
C SER A 147 -9.75 6.31 -5.72
N LEU A 148 -10.54 7.18 -6.34
CA LEU A 148 -11.67 6.74 -7.19
C LEU A 148 -11.19 5.97 -8.41
N MET A 149 -10.11 6.45 -9.05
CA MET A 149 -9.56 5.80 -10.25
C MET A 149 -8.98 4.43 -9.93
N THR A 150 -8.21 4.31 -8.84
CA THR A 150 -7.62 3.03 -8.47
C THR A 150 -8.67 2.04 -7.98
N LEU A 151 -9.73 2.52 -7.32
CA LEU A 151 -10.86 1.65 -6.96
C LEU A 151 -11.59 1.16 -8.22
N ASP A 152 -11.89 2.05 -9.15
CA ASP A 152 -12.50 1.69 -10.43
C ASP A 152 -11.67 0.63 -11.17
N SER A 153 -10.36 0.85 -11.20
CA SER A 153 -9.40 -0.04 -11.85
C SER A 153 -9.40 -1.44 -11.22
N ILE A 154 -9.25 -1.54 -9.89
CA ILE A 154 -9.19 -2.86 -9.24
C ILE A 154 -10.54 -3.59 -9.35
N LEU A 155 -11.65 -2.86 -9.28
CA LEU A 155 -12.98 -3.45 -9.44
C LEU A 155 -13.14 -4.07 -10.83
N LYS A 156 -12.73 -3.35 -11.89
CA LYS A 156 -12.79 -3.86 -13.26
C LYS A 156 -11.84 -5.04 -13.47
N CYS A 157 -10.58 -4.87 -13.07
CA CYS A 157 -9.52 -5.86 -13.34
C CYS A 157 -9.71 -7.15 -12.56
N ALA A 158 -9.85 -7.03 -11.23
CA ALA A 158 -9.80 -8.19 -10.34
C ALA A 158 -11.17 -8.82 -10.09
N PHE A 159 -12.25 -8.03 -10.24
CA PHE A 159 -13.58 -8.48 -9.82
C PHE A 159 -14.63 -8.41 -10.93
N SER A 160 -14.24 -8.00 -12.14
CA SER A 160 -15.15 -7.81 -13.30
C SER A 160 -16.39 -7.01 -12.92
N TYR A 161 -16.21 -6.02 -12.04
CA TYR A 161 -17.28 -5.20 -11.50
C TYR A 161 -17.17 -3.79 -12.09
N HIS A 162 -18.17 -3.39 -12.85
CA HIS A 162 -18.20 -2.06 -13.48
C HIS A 162 -19.01 -1.13 -12.60
N SER A 163 -18.31 -0.26 -11.87
CA SER A 163 -18.92 0.72 -11.00
C SER A 163 -18.97 2.08 -11.68
N ASN A 164 -19.79 2.99 -11.15
CA ASN A 164 -19.81 4.39 -11.57
C ASN A 164 -19.11 5.28 -10.54
N CYS A 165 -18.17 4.72 -9.76
CA CYS A 165 -17.59 5.42 -8.61
C CYS A 165 -16.86 6.71 -9.02
N GLN A 166 -16.29 6.77 -10.21
CA GLN A 166 -15.64 8.00 -10.68
C GLN A 166 -16.64 9.08 -11.12
N ILE A 167 -17.82 8.68 -11.57
CA ILE A 167 -18.86 9.59 -12.03
C ILE A 167 -19.64 10.17 -10.83
N GLU A 168 -19.92 9.32 -9.85
CA GLU A 168 -20.62 9.68 -8.62
C GLU A 168 -19.66 10.29 -7.60
N SER A 169 -19.10 11.39 -7.80
CA SER A 169 -18.09 12.13 -7.03
C SER A 169 -17.93 11.79 -5.52
N HIS A 170 -18.81 11.04 -4.92
CA HIS A 170 -18.76 10.60 -3.52
C HIS A 170 -18.91 9.09 -3.45
N ASN A 171 -17.93 8.41 -2.89
CA ASN A 171 -17.94 6.95 -2.74
C ASN A 171 -17.85 6.57 -1.27
N SER A 172 -18.91 5.94 -0.76
CA SER A 172 -18.98 5.59 0.66
C SER A 172 -17.96 4.52 1.07
N TYR A 173 -17.59 3.62 0.16
CA TYR A 173 -16.57 2.60 0.44
C TYR A 173 -15.20 3.27 0.69
N ILE A 174 -14.80 4.22 -0.16
CA ILE A 174 -13.52 4.94 0.02
C ILE A 174 -13.51 5.67 1.36
N GLN A 175 -14.60 6.35 1.72
CA GLN A 175 -14.69 7.05 2.99
C GLN A 175 -14.61 6.07 4.17
N ALA A 176 -15.28 4.91 4.04
CA ALA A 176 -15.22 3.87 5.06
C ALA A 176 -13.79 3.33 5.24
N VAL A 177 -13.07 3.09 4.15
CA VAL A 177 -11.68 2.62 4.19
C VAL A 177 -10.77 3.63 4.90
N TYR A 178 -10.93 4.93 4.57
CA TYR A 178 -10.15 5.99 5.24
C TYR A 178 -10.41 6.00 6.73
N GLU A 179 -11.68 5.92 7.10
CA GLU A 179 -12.09 5.93 8.52
C GLU A 179 -11.55 4.70 9.26
N LEU A 180 -11.68 3.52 8.65
CA LEU A 180 -11.18 2.26 9.25
C LEU A 180 -9.65 2.31 9.43
N GLY A 181 -8.94 2.80 8.42
CA GLY A 181 -7.47 2.93 8.50
C GLY A 181 -7.04 3.89 9.60
N PHE A 182 -7.70 5.05 9.69
CA PHE A 182 -7.43 6.02 10.75
C PHE A 182 -7.71 5.42 12.12
N LEU A 183 -8.88 4.80 12.29
CA LEU A 183 -9.32 4.29 13.59
C LEU A 183 -8.46 3.11 14.06
N ALA A 184 -8.04 2.22 13.16
CA ALA A 184 -7.14 1.12 13.53
C ALA A 184 -5.80 1.65 14.03
N ASN A 185 -5.24 2.62 13.32
CA ASN A 185 -3.97 3.23 13.70
C ASN A 185 -4.09 4.02 15.01
N HIS A 186 -5.16 4.79 15.16
CA HIS A 186 -5.44 5.55 16.39
C HIS A 186 -5.59 4.60 17.59
N ARG A 187 -6.32 3.52 17.39
CA ARG A 187 -6.55 2.52 18.44
C ARG A 187 -5.23 1.88 18.90
N PHE A 188 -4.36 1.56 17.94
CA PHE A 188 -3.05 0.99 18.28
C PHE A 188 -2.24 1.95 19.17
N LYS A 189 -2.25 3.25 18.85
CA LYS A 189 -1.45 4.24 19.58
C LYS A 189 -2.07 4.66 20.93
N THR A 190 -3.34 4.31 21.17
CA THR A 190 -4.08 4.69 22.36
C THR A 190 -4.29 3.43 23.23
N PHE A 191 -3.37 3.17 24.16
CA PHE A 191 -3.39 1.90 24.89
C PHE A 191 -4.70 1.66 25.66
N GLN A 192 -5.40 2.71 26.07
CA GLN A 192 -6.71 2.59 26.75
C GLN A 192 -7.77 1.94 25.84
N TYR A 193 -7.55 2.01 24.53
CA TYR A 193 -8.45 1.43 23.53
C TYR A 193 -8.09 0.01 23.12
N HIS A 194 -7.04 -0.58 23.73
CA HIS A 194 -6.63 -1.94 23.35
C HIS A 194 -7.65 -3.00 23.78
N TYR A 195 -8.50 -2.70 24.74
CA TYR A 195 -9.54 -3.64 25.20
C TYR A 195 -10.83 -3.43 24.40
N ASP A 196 -11.33 -4.50 23.76
CA ASP A 196 -12.54 -4.44 22.92
C ASP A 196 -13.74 -3.94 23.70
N LEU A 197 -13.93 -4.45 24.92
CA LEU A 197 -15.09 -4.09 25.75
C LEU A 197 -15.19 -2.58 25.97
N THR A 198 -14.06 -1.93 26.27
CA THR A 198 -14.08 -0.48 26.46
C THR A 198 -14.17 0.27 25.14
N TYR A 199 -13.47 -0.21 24.12
CA TYR A 199 -13.38 0.50 22.83
C TYR A 199 -14.76 0.67 22.16
N TYR A 200 -15.54 -0.41 22.07
CA TYR A 200 -16.81 -0.37 21.32
C TYR A 200 -17.89 0.47 22.01
N PHE A 201 -17.68 0.87 23.28
CA PHE A 201 -18.57 1.82 23.96
C PHE A 201 -18.13 3.28 23.79
N THR A 202 -17.07 3.55 23.03
CA THR A 202 -16.58 4.91 22.78
C THR A 202 -17.14 5.46 21.44
N PRO A 203 -17.10 6.78 21.25
CA PRO A 203 -17.43 7.35 19.93
C PRO A 203 -16.56 6.78 18.80
N HIS A 204 -15.29 6.47 19.05
CA HIS A 204 -14.40 5.86 18.05
C HIS A 204 -14.87 4.46 17.69
N GLY A 205 -15.29 3.67 18.67
CA GLY A 205 -15.84 2.33 18.42
C GLY A 205 -17.10 2.37 17.59
N TYR A 206 -17.99 3.32 17.88
CA TYR A 206 -19.22 3.53 17.09
C TYR A 206 -18.87 3.89 15.63
N ARG A 207 -17.93 4.81 15.45
CA ARG A 207 -17.45 5.21 14.11
C ARG A 207 -16.88 4.01 13.36
N PHE A 208 -16.09 3.18 14.06
CA PHE A 208 -15.49 1.98 13.47
C PHE A 208 -16.59 1.02 12.97
N GLN A 209 -17.61 0.76 13.80
CA GLN A 209 -18.70 -0.15 13.43
C GLN A 209 -19.46 0.37 12.19
N LYS A 210 -19.74 1.66 12.16
CA LYS A 210 -20.43 2.28 11.03
C LYS A 210 -19.61 2.13 9.72
N ALA A 211 -18.32 2.41 9.77
CA ALA A 211 -17.44 2.27 8.60
C ALA A 211 -17.31 0.80 8.17
N TYR A 212 -17.21 -0.11 9.14
CA TYR A 212 -17.19 -1.55 8.89
C TYR A 212 -18.44 -2.00 8.14
N ASP A 213 -19.63 -1.59 8.59
CA ASP A 213 -20.89 -1.98 7.95
C ASP A 213 -20.94 -1.51 6.49
N LEU A 214 -20.47 -0.29 6.23
CA LEU A 214 -20.41 0.25 4.86
C LEU A 214 -19.45 -0.53 3.97
N ALA A 215 -18.26 -0.83 4.48
CA ALA A 215 -17.25 -1.57 3.71
C ALA A 215 -17.72 -2.98 3.39
N HIS A 216 -18.26 -3.69 4.41
CA HIS A 216 -18.75 -5.05 4.22
C HIS A 216 -19.94 -5.12 3.25
N ALA A 217 -20.85 -4.16 3.32
CA ALA A 217 -21.99 -4.10 2.39
C ALA A 217 -21.52 -3.97 0.94
N HIS A 218 -20.48 -3.18 0.70
CA HIS A 218 -19.90 -3.02 -0.64
C HIS A 218 -19.28 -4.33 -1.12
N THR A 219 -18.50 -4.99 -0.27
CA THR A 219 -17.86 -6.27 -0.60
C THR A 219 -18.90 -7.35 -0.91
N ASP A 220 -19.95 -7.44 -0.10
CA ASP A 220 -21.06 -8.38 -0.33
C ASP A 220 -21.71 -8.14 -1.70
N LYS A 221 -21.93 -6.87 -2.05
CA LYS A 221 -22.51 -6.52 -3.35
C LYS A 221 -21.65 -7.01 -4.52
N VAL A 222 -20.33 -6.79 -4.44
CA VAL A 222 -19.38 -7.23 -5.48
C VAL A 222 -19.43 -8.76 -5.64
N ILE A 223 -19.38 -9.49 -4.53
CA ILE A 223 -19.39 -10.96 -4.54
C ILE A 223 -20.72 -11.48 -5.11
N CYS A 224 -21.85 -10.94 -4.63
CA CYS A 224 -23.17 -11.39 -5.07
C CYS A 224 -23.38 -11.18 -6.57
N GLN A 225 -23.00 -10.02 -7.09
CA GLN A 225 -23.13 -9.73 -8.51
C GLN A 225 -22.30 -10.70 -9.35
N ARG A 226 -21.06 -11.03 -8.90
CA ARG A 226 -20.21 -11.97 -9.65
C ARG A 226 -20.79 -13.40 -9.61
N LYS A 227 -21.26 -13.83 -8.44
CA LYS A 227 -21.88 -15.16 -8.30
C LYS A 227 -23.11 -15.30 -9.22
N GLU A 228 -23.94 -14.25 -9.31
CA GLU A 228 -25.10 -14.23 -10.20
C GLU A 228 -24.70 -14.30 -11.67
N ALA A 229 -23.70 -13.54 -12.07
CA ALA A 229 -23.18 -13.57 -13.44
C ALA A 229 -22.66 -14.96 -13.82
N LEU A 230 -22.00 -15.64 -12.88
CA LEU A 230 -21.47 -16.99 -13.11
C LEU A 230 -22.55 -18.06 -13.22
N LYS A 231 -23.75 -17.85 -12.70
CA LYS A 231 -24.90 -18.77 -12.86
C LYS A 231 -25.45 -18.75 -14.27
N ASN A 232 -25.17 -17.70 -15.02
CA ASN A 232 -25.59 -17.57 -16.41
C ASN A 232 -24.69 -18.51 -17.26
N GLU A 233 -25.32 -19.47 -18.00
CA GLU A 233 -24.60 -20.47 -18.80
C GLU A 233 -23.62 -19.85 -19.81
N LYS A 234 -24.05 -18.76 -20.46
CA LYS A 234 -23.22 -18.07 -21.45
C LYS A 234 -21.96 -17.46 -20.81
N GLU A 235 -22.11 -16.95 -19.62
CA GLU A 235 -20.99 -16.37 -18.87
C GLU A 235 -20.04 -17.45 -18.39
N SER A 236 -20.56 -18.57 -17.88
CA SER A 236 -19.71 -19.68 -17.43
C SER A 236 -18.93 -20.33 -18.58
N GLU A 237 -19.50 -20.37 -19.79
CA GLU A 237 -18.77 -20.85 -20.98
C GLU A 237 -17.66 -19.87 -21.39
N ARG A 238 -17.93 -18.58 -21.28
CA ARG A 238 -16.96 -17.53 -21.59
C ARG A 238 -15.77 -17.60 -20.62
N ILE A 239 -16.05 -17.86 -19.36
CA ILE A 239 -15.02 -18.01 -18.32
C ILE A 239 -14.16 -19.26 -18.54
N LYS A 240 -14.76 -20.33 -19.01
CA LYS A 240 -14.02 -21.58 -19.35
C LYS A 240 -13.06 -21.36 -20.52
N LYS A 241 -13.36 -20.42 -21.39
CA LYS A 241 -12.63 -20.23 -22.64
C LYS A 241 -11.62 -19.07 -22.65
N LYS A 242 -11.72 -18.09 -21.75
CA LYS A 242 -10.85 -16.90 -21.79
C LYS A 242 -10.68 -16.25 -20.41
N HIS A 243 -9.47 -15.95 -20.06
CA HIS A 243 -8.99 -15.12 -18.93
C HIS A 243 -9.92 -15.00 -17.71
N ARG A 244 -9.67 -15.84 -16.74
CA ARG A 244 -10.30 -15.72 -15.42
C ARG A 244 -9.67 -14.55 -14.68
N ASP A 245 -10.50 -13.64 -14.19
CA ASP A 245 -9.99 -12.59 -13.30
C ASP A 245 -9.72 -13.18 -11.91
N PHE A 246 -9.25 -12.32 -11.01
CA PHE A 246 -8.90 -12.74 -9.65
C PHE A 246 -10.09 -13.36 -8.91
N LEU A 247 -11.28 -12.73 -8.99
CA LEU A 247 -12.46 -13.24 -8.29
C LEU A 247 -12.94 -14.57 -8.89
N ASP A 248 -12.85 -14.73 -10.20
CA ASP A 248 -13.16 -16.02 -10.85
C ASP A 248 -12.25 -17.12 -10.33
N ILE A 249 -10.96 -16.79 -10.18
CA ILE A 249 -9.98 -17.75 -9.63
C ILE A 249 -10.38 -18.13 -8.20
N LEU A 250 -10.73 -17.14 -7.36
CA LEU A 250 -11.18 -17.41 -6.00
C LEU A 250 -12.41 -18.31 -5.96
N LEU A 251 -13.38 -18.05 -6.83
CA LEU A 251 -14.64 -18.80 -6.85
C LEU A 251 -14.48 -20.23 -7.38
N CYS A 252 -13.51 -20.44 -8.26
CA CYS A 252 -13.32 -21.73 -8.94
C CYS A 252 -12.16 -22.56 -8.43
N SER A 253 -11.22 -21.94 -7.70
CA SER A 253 -10.01 -22.65 -7.24
C SER A 253 -10.31 -23.67 -6.18
N LYS A 254 -9.61 -24.80 -6.29
CA LYS A 254 -9.68 -25.89 -5.31
C LYS A 254 -8.26 -26.32 -4.97
N ASP A 255 -8.07 -26.72 -3.74
CA ASP A 255 -6.79 -27.27 -3.29
C ASP A 255 -6.62 -28.73 -3.76
N GLU A 256 -5.52 -29.34 -3.38
CA GLU A 256 -5.18 -30.73 -3.76
C GLU A 256 -6.23 -31.75 -3.30
N ASN A 257 -7.08 -31.39 -2.33
CA ASN A 257 -8.15 -32.24 -1.82
C ASN A 257 -9.50 -31.92 -2.48
N GLY A 258 -9.52 -31.02 -3.46
CA GLY A 258 -10.73 -30.64 -4.16
C GLY A 258 -11.60 -29.63 -3.40
N VAL A 259 -11.07 -29.02 -2.33
CA VAL A 259 -11.84 -28.11 -1.47
C VAL A 259 -11.55 -26.65 -1.85
N GLY A 260 -12.61 -25.89 -2.10
CA GLY A 260 -12.53 -24.47 -2.41
C GLY A 260 -12.46 -23.60 -1.15
N LEU A 261 -12.54 -22.30 -1.34
CA LEU A 261 -12.62 -21.33 -0.24
C LEU A 261 -14.04 -21.34 0.35
N SER A 262 -14.13 -21.23 1.66
CA SER A 262 -15.41 -21.00 2.33
C SER A 262 -15.95 -19.61 1.96
N ASP A 263 -17.23 -19.36 2.19
CA ASP A 263 -17.80 -18.02 1.97
C ASP A 263 -17.12 -16.98 2.85
N GLU A 264 -16.78 -17.34 4.07
CA GLU A 264 -16.06 -16.45 4.99
C GLU A 264 -14.66 -16.13 4.45
N ASP A 265 -13.92 -17.14 3.99
CA ASP A 265 -12.58 -16.93 3.42
C ASP A 265 -12.65 -16.12 2.12
N LEU A 266 -13.65 -16.42 1.28
CA LEU A 266 -13.87 -15.66 0.05
C LEU A 266 -14.10 -14.17 0.34
N HIS A 267 -14.99 -13.88 1.30
CA HIS A 267 -15.27 -12.50 1.71
C HIS A 267 -14.01 -11.80 2.20
N ALA A 268 -13.23 -12.49 3.05
CA ALA A 268 -11.99 -11.94 3.61
C ALA A 268 -10.98 -11.63 2.52
N GLU A 269 -10.84 -12.51 1.51
CA GLU A 269 -9.91 -12.27 0.40
C GLU A 269 -10.37 -11.09 -0.48
N VAL A 270 -11.65 -11.02 -0.79
CA VAL A 270 -12.18 -9.91 -1.61
C VAL A 270 -11.99 -8.57 -0.89
N GLU A 271 -12.34 -8.51 0.40
CA GLU A 271 -12.15 -7.33 1.23
C GLU A 271 -10.68 -6.89 1.23
N THR A 272 -9.77 -7.86 1.48
CA THR A 272 -8.32 -7.63 1.53
C THR A 272 -7.82 -7.04 0.21
N PHE A 273 -8.13 -7.70 -0.91
CA PHE A 273 -7.58 -7.28 -2.21
C PHE A 273 -8.22 -6.00 -2.73
N MET A 274 -9.48 -5.76 -2.40
CA MET A 274 -10.14 -4.49 -2.76
C MET A 274 -9.48 -3.32 -2.02
N PHE A 275 -9.27 -3.46 -0.72
CA PHE A 275 -8.60 -2.44 0.09
C PHE A 275 -7.15 -2.23 -0.39
N GLU A 276 -6.37 -3.32 -0.42
CA GLU A 276 -4.94 -3.24 -0.76
C GLU A 276 -4.72 -2.77 -2.19
N GLY A 277 -5.60 -3.17 -3.12
CA GLY A 277 -5.44 -2.87 -4.53
C GLY A 277 -5.74 -1.42 -4.90
N HIS A 278 -6.53 -0.70 -4.10
CA HIS A 278 -6.81 0.71 -4.45
C HIS A 278 -6.04 1.70 -3.59
N ASP A 279 -6.02 1.51 -2.28
CA ASP A 279 -5.53 2.54 -1.36
C ASP A 279 -4.01 2.74 -1.45
N THR A 280 -3.25 1.64 -1.53
CA THR A 280 -1.79 1.72 -1.64
C THR A 280 -1.35 2.33 -2.98
N THR A 281 -2.03 1.96 -4.06
CA THR A 281 -1.70 2.47 -5.40
C THR A 281 -2.07 3.95 -5.52
N ALA A 282 -3.20 4.35 -4.96
CA ALA A 282 -3.58 5.78 -4.90
C ALA A 282 -2.51 6.60 -4.18
N SER A 283 -2.02 6.08 -3.04
CA SER A 283 -0.91 6.71 -2.32
C SER A 283 0.33 6.81 -3.20
N GLY A 284 0.72 5.70 -3.82
CA GLY A 284 1.91 5.64 -4.68
C GLY A 284 1.87 6.66 -5.81
N ILE A 285 0.75 6.72 -6.52
CA ILE A 285 0.59 7.65 -7.66
C ILE A 285 0.55 9.12 -7.16
N SER A 286 -0.16 9.38 -6.06
CA SER A 286 -0.28 10.74 -5.52
C SER A 286 1.08 11.32 -5.15
N TRP A 287 1.89 10.55 -4.43
CA TRP A 287 3.22 11.02 -4.03
C TRP A 287 4.17 11.12 -5.22
N LEU A 288 4.05 10.21 -6.20
CA LEU A 288 4.82 10.31 -7.44
C LEU A 288 4.51 11.63 -8.18
N MET A 289 3.23 11.96 -8.31
CA MET A 289 2.82 13.22 -8.96
C MET A 289 3.36 14.43 -8.21
N TYR A 290 3.31 14.39 -6.88
CA TYR A 290 3.87 15.46 -6.05
C TYR A 290 5.38 15.59 -6.28
N CYS A 291 6.12 14.48 -6.30
CA CYS A 291 7.57 14.49 -6.56
C CYS A 291 7.87 15.11 -7.93
N LEU A 292 7.14 14.70 -8.95
CA LEU A 292 7.36 15.21 -10.32
C LEU A 292 6.96 16.69 -10.45
N ALA A 293 5.92 17.11 -9.72
CA ALA A 293 5.54 18.53 -9.68
C ALA A 293 6.62 19.39 -9.04
N GLN A 294 7.31 18.86 -8.01
CA GLN A 294 8.42 19.55 -7.35
C GLN A 294 9.68 19.60 -8.22
N HIS A 295 9.79 18.74 -9.22
CA HIS A 295 11.00 18.59 -10.02
C HIS A 295 10.64 18.64 -11.52
N PRO A 296 10.33 19.85 -12.03
CA PRO A 296 9.91 19.97 -13.44
C PRO A 296 10.88 19.36 -14.45
N GLU A 297 12.17 19.38 -14.16
CA GLU A 297 13.20 18.79 -15.04
C GLU A 297 13.04 17.28 -15.17
N HIS A 298 12.75 16.60 -14.07
CA HIS A 298 12.51 15.15 -14.10
C HIS A 298 11.13 14.83 -14.72
N GLN A 299 10.15 15.66 -14.44
CA GLN A 299 8.82 15.54 -15.04
C GLN A 299 8.90 15.63 -16.55
N GLN A 300 9.66 16.60 -17.09
CA GLN A 300 9.79 16.80 -18.54
C GLN A 300 10.51 15.63 -19.20
N LYS A 301 11.53 15.09 -18.56
CA LYS A 301 12.23 13.90 -19.10
C LYS A 301 11.28 12.70 -19.17
N CYS A 302 10.43 12.51 -18.17
CA CYS A 302 9.40 11.46 -18.22
C CYS A 302 8.43 11.70 -19.36
N ARG A 303 7.97 12.95 -19.54
CA ARG A 303 7.02 13.30 -20.61
C ARG A 303 7.61 13.00 -21.98
N GLU A 304 8.86 13.37 -22.22
CA GLU A 304 9.54 13.11 -23.48
C GLU A 304 9.65 11.61 -23.77
N GLU A 305 10.01 10.82 -22.76
CA GLU A 305 10.08 9.37 -22.90
C GLU A 305 8.71 8.79 -23.27
N ILE A 306 7.67 9.21 -22.56
CA ILE A 306 6.30 8.74 -22.75
C ILE A 306 5.77 9.14 -24.14
N GLN A 307 5.98 10.40 -24.54
CA GLN A 307 5.52 10.88 -25.85
C GLN A 307 6.22 10.14 -26.99
N GLY A 308 7.50 9.78 -26.81
CA GLY A 308 8.23 8.97 -27.77
C GLY A 308 7.63 7.57 -27.92
N LEU A 309 7.16 6.97 -26.82
CA LEU A 309 6.53 5.65 -26.86
C LEU A 309 5.13 5.70 -27.49
N LEU A 310 4.32 6.68 -27.12
CA LEU A 310 2.95 6.81 -27.63
C LEU A 310 2.92 7.25 -29.09
N ASP A 311 3.90 8.04 -29.53
CA ASP A 311 4.08 8.49 -30.91
C ASP A 311 2.78 9.05 -31.52
N GLY A 312 2.07 9.88 -30.77
CA GLY A 312 0.82 10.51 -31.19
C GLY A 312 -0.42 9.62 -31.13
N HIS A 313 -0.29 8.37 -30.68
CA HIS A 313 -1.43 7.45 -30.53
C HIS A 313 -1.97 7.53 -29.10
N ASP A 314 -3.26 7.24 -28.96
CA ASP A 314 -3.91 7.26 -27.66
C ASP A 314 -3.85 5.91 -26.93
N GLU A 315 -3.61 4.83 -27.67
CA GLU A 315 -3.58 3.48 -27.10
C GLU A 315 -2.32 3.24 -26.29
N PHE A 316 -2.47 2.85 -25.03
CA PHE A 316 -1.35 2.39 -24.22
C PHE A 316 -1.22 0.87 -24.37
N ARG A 317 -0.05 0.40 -24.75
CA ARG A 317 0.19 -1.02 -25.02
C ARG A 317 1.04 -1.66 -23.94
N TRP A 318 0.80 -2.93 -23.70
CA TRP A 318 1.53 -3.75 -22.72
C TRP A 318 3.06 -3.63 -22.92
N GLU A 319 3.50 -3.62 -24.17
CA GLU A 319 4.93 -3.57 -24.50
C GLU A 319 5.62 -2.30 -23.98
N PHE A 320 4.88 -1.22 -23.80
CA PHE A 320 5.44 0.04 -23.30
C PHE A 320 5.94 -0.08 -21.86
N LEU A 321 5.35 -0.97 -21.06
CA LEU A 321 5.69 -1.10 -19.64
C LEU A 321 7.15 -1.47 -19.42
N SER A 322 7.77 -2.23 -20.31
CA SER A 322 9.17 -2.64 -20.20
C SER A 322 10.15 -1.65 -20.87
N THR A 323 9.64 -0.57 -21.47
CA THR A 323 10.44 0.38 -22.26
C THR A 323 10.32 1.82 -21.75
N MET A 324 10.15 1.98 -20.43
CA MET A 324 10.03 3.28 -19.75
C MET A 324 11.11 3.42 -18.68
N PRO A 325 12.41 3.34 -19.03
CA PRO A 325 13.45 3.26 -18.00
C PRO A 325 13.52 4.52 -17.12
N TYR A 326 13.42 5.72 -17.68
CA TYR A 326 13.54 6.93 -16.87
C TYR A 326 12.31 7.10 -15.97
N THR A 327 11.11 6.92 -16.51
CA THR A 327 9.87 6.99 -15.73
C THR A 327 9.88 5.96 -14.61
N THR A 328 10.38 4.74 -14.88
CA THR A 328 10.50 3.69 -13.87
C THR A 328 11.44 4.11 -12.75
N MET A 329 12.57 4.76 -13.07
CA MET A 329 13.50 5.28 -12.05
C MET A 329 12.80 6.33 -11.17
N CYS A 330 11.98 7.20 -11.76
CA CYS A 330 11.22 8.21 -11.01
C CYS A 330 10.20 7.54 -10.09
N ILE A 331 9.50 6.51 -10.56
CA ILE A 331 8.54 5.75 -9.75
C ILE A 331 9.27 5.13 -8.56
N LYS A 332 10.40 4.48 -8.79
CA LYS A 332 11.17 3.85 -7.71
C LYS A 332 11.66 4.88 -6.70
N GLU A 333 12.15 6.03 -7.15
CA GLU A 333 12.62 7.08 -6.25
C GLU A 333 11.47 7.66 -5.42
N SER A 334 10.30 7.81 -6.01
CA SER A 334 9.12 8.22 -5.26
C SER A 334 8.74 7.16 -4.20
N LEU A 335 8.79 5.87 -4.56
CA LEU A 335 8.51 4.78 -3.62
C LEU A 335 9.56 4.71 -2.50
N ARG A 336 10.79 5.14 -2.77
CA ARG A 336 11.81 5.23 -1.73
C ARG A 336 11.45 6.32 -0.71
N LEU A 337 11.15 7.51 -1.20
CA LEU A 337 10.85 8.66 -0.33
C LEU A 337 9.48 8.57 0.33
N PHE A 338 8.49 8.03 -0.39
CA PHE A 338 7.09 7.98 0.06
C PHE A 338 6.55 6.55 -0.10
N PRO A 339 7.08 5.58 0.66
CA PRO A 339 6.56 4.21 0.56
C PRO A 339 5.10 4.18 1.03
N PRO A 340 4.18 3.64 0.21
CA PRO A 340 2.77 3.57 0.63
C PRO A 340 2.55 2.86 1.95
N LEU A 341 3.35 1.83 2.25
CA LEU A 341 3.37 1.20 3.57
C LEU A 341 4.65 1.63 4.28
N PRO A 342 4.55 2.60 5.23
CA PRO A 342 5.76 3.12 5.88
C PRO A 342 6.40 2.14 6.86
N GLY A 343 5.69 1.08 7.26
CA GLY A 343 6.24 0.08 8.17
C GLY A 343 5.48 -1.23 8.12
N LEU A 344 6.09 -2.26 8.65
CA LEU A 344 5.46 -3.57 8.81
C LEU A 344 5.95 -4.20 10.12
N SER A 345 5.25 -5.22 10.58
CA SER A 345 5.61 -5.86 11.84
C SER A 345 5.31 -7.35 11.81
N ARG A 346 5.97 -8.06 12.71
CA ARG A 346 5.85 -9.52 12.86
C ARG A 346 5.84 -9.88 14.33
N LYS A 347 5.14 -10.96 14.67
CA LYS A 347 5.26 -11.59 15.97
C LYS A 347 6.10 -12.85 15.80
N LEU A 348 7.22 -12.92 16.49
CA LEU A 348 8.14 -14.04 16.32
C LEU A 348 7.57 -15.32 16.93
N THR A 349 7.59 -16.41 16.16
CA THR A 349 7.24 -17.75 16.66
C THR A 349 8.49 -18.52 17.08
N LYS A 350 9.66 -18.06 16.62
CA LYS A 350 10.97 -18.65 16.92
C LYS A 350 11.96 -17.52 17.26
N PRO A 351 13.03 -17.81 17.97
CA PRO A 351 14.07 -16.79 18.21
C PRO A 351 14.63 -16.26 16.88
N LEU A 352 14.91 -14.96 16.84
CA LEU A 352 15.52 -14.30 15.67
C LEU A 352 16.92 -13.84 16.06
N VAL A 353 17.92 -14.27 15.29
CA VAL A 353 19.31 -13.90 15.51
C VAL A 353 19.75 -12.97 14.40
N PHE A 354 20.28 -11.81 14.78
CA PHE A 354 20.80 -10.81 13.84
C PHE A 354 22.28 -11.06 13.52
N PRO A 355 22.78 -10.51 12.40
CA PRO A 355 24.18 -10.73 12.01
C PRO A 355 25.22 -10.30 13.06
N ASP A 356 24.88 -9.33 13.92
CA ASP A 356 25.77 -8.87 15.00
C ASP A 356 25.75 -9.79 16.21
N GLY A 357 24.98 -10.89 16.17
CA GLY A 357 24.87 -11.86 17.25
C GLY A 357 23.77 -11.57 18.25
N LYS A 358 23.15 -10.41 18.20
CA LYS A 358 22.03 -10.09 19.11
C LYS A 358 20.83 -10.98 18.76
N GLN A 359 20.09 -11.36 19.77
CA GLN A 359 18.97 -12.31 19.64
C GLN A 359 17.72 -11.76 20.28
N VAL A 360 16.59 -12.00 19.60
CA VAL A 360 15.26 -11.68 20.13
C VAL A 360 14.49 -13.00 20.25
N PRO A 361 13.96 -13.29 21.45
CA PRO A 361 13.26 -14.57 21.65
C PRO A 361 11.89 -14.61 20.97
N ALA A 362 11.36 -15.83 20.84
CA ALA A 362 10.00 -16.05 20.37
C ALA A 362 9.02 -15.27 21.25
N GLY A 363 7.92 -14.86 20.66
CA GLY A 363 6.85 -14.11 21.33
C GLY A 363 7.00 -12.59 21.24
N CYS A 364 8.18 -12.11 20.86
CA CYS A 364 8.42 -10.67 20.75
C CYS A 364 7.82 -10.10 19.47
N LEU A 365 7.38 -8.84 19.56
CA LEU A 365 6.93 -8.06 18.41
C LEU A 365 8.12 -7.32 17.82
N VAL A 366 8.26 -7.40 16.51
CA VAL A 366 9.36 -6.73 15.79
C VAL A 366 8.75 -5.91 14.65
N ALA A 367 9.08 -4.64 14.59
CA ALA A 367 8.58 -3.73 13.57
C ALA A 367 9.74 -3.19 12.74
N LEU A 368 9.55 -3.15 11.43
CA LEU A 368 10.52 -2.60 10.49
C LEU A 368 9.95 -1.33 9.88
N SER A 369 10.65 -0.20 10.06
CA SER A 369 10.27 1.05 9.42
C SER A 369 10.84 1.08 8.01
N ILE A 370 9.99 0.87 7.01
CA ILE A 370 10.39 0.96 5.60
C ILE A 370 10.75 2.42 5.28
N TYR A 371 10.00 3.36 5.84
CA TYR A 371 10.26 4.80 5.66
C TYR A 371 11.68 5.16 6.09
N CYS A 372 12.10 4.73 7.28
CA CYS A 372 13.45 5.00 7.79
C CYS A 372 14.52 4.19 7.07
N LEU A 373 14.21 2.93 6.72
CA LEU A 373 15.11 2.07 5.96
C LEU A 373 15.49 2.72 4.63
N HIS A 374 14.49 3.28 3.93
CA HIS A 374 14.71 3.96 2.64
C HIS A 374 15.45 5.29 2.77
N ARG A 375 15.65 5.77 4.00
CA ARG A 375 16.37 7.02 4.30
C ARG A 375 17.65 6.80 5.08
N ASN A 376 18.06 5.55 5.32
CA ASN A 376 19.22 5.23 6.10
C ASN A 376 20.48 5.80 5.43
N PRO A 377 21.17 6.77 6.06
CA PRO A 377 22.30 7.44 5.41
C PRO A 377 23.54 6.54 5.21
N MET A 378 23.59 5.38 5.86
CA MET A 378 24.63 4.39 5.60
C MET A 378 24.52 3.79 4.19
N PHE A 379 23.34 3.85 3.59
CA PHE A 379 23.04 3.23 2.28
C PHE A 379 22.58 4.24 1.22
N TRP A 380 22.15 5.44 1.64
CA TRP A 380 21.59 6.45 0.74
C TRP A 380 22.26 7.79 1.01
N LYS A 381 23.04 8.28 0.06
CA LYS A 381 23.65 9.63 0.14
C LYS A 381 22.55 10.66 -0.05
N LYS A 382 22.56 11.74 0.77
CA LYS A 382 21.56 12.80 0.71
C LYS A 382 20.15 12.19 0.66
N PRO A 383 19.75 11.44 1.69
CA PRO A 383 18.54 10.60 1.60
C PRO A 383 17.23 11.36 1.35
N GLU A 384 17.17 12.66 1.66
CA GLU A 384 15.95 13.45 1.44
C GLU A 384 15.86 14.02 0.02
N GLU A 385 16.91 13.94 -0.77
CA GLU A 385 16.94 14.46 -2.14
C GLU A 385 16.28 13.49 -3.11
N PHE A 386 15.36 14.01 -3.96
CA PHE A 386 14.77 13.21 -5.04
C PHE A 386 15.74 13.13 -6.20
N ASN A 387 16.29 11.95 -6.43
CA ASN A 387 17.26 11.73 -7.50
C ASN A 387 17.00 10.36 -8.17
N PRO A 388 16.26 10.36 -9.30
CA PRO A 388 15.93 9.10 -9.97
C PRO A 388 17.14 8.28 -10.43
N LEU A 389 18.28 8.94 -10.67
CA LEU A 389 19.49 8.25 -11.12
C LEU A 389 20.05 7.28 -10.08
N ARG A 390 19.59 7.33 -8.84
CA ARG A 390 19.92 6.29 -7.84
C ARG A 390 19.55 4.90 -8.35
N PHE A 391 18.54 4.82 -9.23
CA PHE A 391 18.02 3.56 -9.75
C PHE A 391 18.51 3.24 -11.16
N SER A 392 19.50 3.97 -11.66
CA SER A 392 20.21 3.59 -12.89
C SER A 392 20.97 2.28 -12.67
N PRO A 393 21.22 1.49 -13.73
CA PRO A 393 21.95 0.23 -13.56
C PRO A 393 23.28 0.39 -12.83
N GLU A 394 24.09 1.37 -13.23
CA GLU A 394 25.42 1.58 -12.63
C GLU A 394 25.34 2.00 -11.14
N ASN A 395 24.34 2.74 -10.74
CA ASN A 395 24.19 3.21 -9.35
C ASN A 395 23.52 2.17 -8.47
N SER A 396 22.84 1.18 -9.05
CA SER A 396 22.11 0.13 -8.32
C SER A 396 22.95 -1.11 -8.07
N GLU A 397 24.05 -1.29 -8.80
CA GLU A 397 24.82 -2.54 -8.86
C GLU A 397 25.30 -3.04 -7.49
N HIS A 398 25.75 -2.13 -6.64
CA HIS A 398 26.36 -2.50 -5.35
C HIS A 398 25.47 -2.18 -4.15
N ARG A 399 24.21 -1.77 -4.38
CA ARG A 399 23.30 -1.44 -3.28
C ARG A 399 22.84 -2.72 -2.58
N HIS A 400 22.76 -2.66 -1.27
CA HIS A 400 22.21 -3.75 -0.46
C HIS A 400 20.78 -4.04 -0.94
N HIS A 401 20.46 -5.29 -1.23
CA HIS A 401 19.15 -5.67 -1.80
C HIS A 401 17.99 -5.33 -0.87
N HIS A 402 18.22 -5.26 0.44
CA HIS A 402 17.18 -4.94 1.42
C HIS A 402 17.15 -3.47 1.82
N ALA A 403 17.94 -2.61 1.14
CA ALA A 403 17.89 -1.16 1.36
C ALA A 403 16.67 -0.50 0.70
N PHE A 404 16.07 -1.18 -0.30
CA PHE A 404 14.91 -0.67 -1.03
C PHE A 404 13.89 -1.81 -1.18
N ILE A 405 12.82 -1.78 -0.35
CA ILE A 405 11.83 -2.86 -0.30
C ILE A 405 10.41 -2.30 -0.19
N PRO A 406 9.96 -1.48 -1.16
CA PRO A 406 8.62 -0.87 -1.06
C PRO A 406 7.48 -1.90 -1.13
N PHE A 407 7.74 -3.10 -1.66
CA PHE A 407 6.78 -4.20 -1.75
C PHE A 407 7.12 -5.33 -0.78
N SER A 408 7.95 -5.04 0.23
CA SER A 408 8.52 -6.04 1.12
C SER A 408 9.38 -7.02 0.31
N VAL A 409 9.78 -8.13 0.91
CA VAL A 409 10.64 -9.15 0.30
C VAL A 409 10.44 -10.45 1.11
N GLY A 410 10.81 -11.59 0.52
CA GLY A 410 10.68 -12.88 1.18
C GLY A 410 9.30 -13.51 0.96
N PRO A 411 8.99 -14.58 1.70
CA PRO A 411 7.76 -15.34 1.47
C PRO A 411 6.48 -14.52 1.58
N ARG A 412 6.46 -13.49 2.43
CA ARG A 412 5.29 -12.65 2.68
C ARG A 412 5.35 -11.31 1.93
N ASN A 413 6.05 -11.26 0.80
CA ASN A 413 6.11 -10.04 -0.03
C ASN A 413 4.76 -9.75 -0.70
N CYS A 414 4.66 -8.55 -1.27
CA CYS A 414 3.43 -8.11 -1.95
C CYS A 414 3.10 -9.00 -3.14
N THR A 415 1.92 -9.61 -3.13
CA THR A 415 1.42 -10.44 -4.22
C THR A 415 1.12 -9.60 -5.47
N GLY A 416 0.66 -8.36 -5.26
CA GLY A 416 0.25 -7.46 -6.33
C GLY A 416 1.32 -6.50 -6.83
N GLN A 417 2.61 -6.74 -6.54
CA GLN A 417 3.64 -5.73 -6.87
C GLN A 417 3.72 -5.43 -8.37
N HIS A 418 3.56 -6.44 -9.22
CA HIS A 418 3.59 -6.22 -10.68
C HIS A 418 2.35 -5.48 -11.15
N PHE A 419 1.19 -5.80 -10.59
CA PHE A 419 -0.04 -5.06 -10.87
C PHE A 419 0.12 -3.59 -10.48
N ALA A 420 0.61 -3.32 -9.28
CA ALA A 420 0.79 -1.95 -8.77
C ALA A 420 1.79 -1.16 -9.63
N MET A 421 2.93 -1.77 -9.98
CA MET A 421 3.91 -1.09 -10.83
C MET A 421 3.33 -0.80 -12.22
N ASN A 422 2.60 -1.75 -12.80
CA ASN A 422 1.95 -1.55 -14.10
C ASN A 422 0.94 -0.40 -14.02
N GLU A 423 0.13 -0.38 -12.97
CA GLU A 423 -0.88 0.67 -12.78
C GLU A 423 -0.22 2.05 -12.64
N MET A 424 0.84 2.14 -11.84
CA MET A 424 1.58 3.39 -11.68
C MET A 424 2.17 3.86 -13.02
N LYS A 425 2.73 2.95 -13.81
CA LYS A 425 3.31 3.27 -15.12
C LYS A 425 2.25 3.76 -16.10
N VAL A 426 1.13 3.03 -16.22
CA VAL A 426 0.04 3.41 -17.13
C VAL A 426 -0.52 4.78 -16.71
N ALA A 427 -0.81 4.95 -15.42
CA ALA A 427 -1.42 6.18 -14.93
C ALA A 427 -0.50 7.38 -15.17
N ILE A 428 0.77 7.29 -14.76
CA ILE A 428 1.66 8.43 -14.90
C ILE A 428 1.96 8.75 -16.37
N ALA A 429 2.02 7.72 -17.23
CA ALA A 429 2.22 7.92 -18.67
C ALA A 429 1.07 8.72 -19.28
N LEU A 430 -0.17 8.33 -18.99
CA LEU A 430 -1.33 9.02 -19.56
C LEU A 430 -1.51 10.41 -18.94
N ILE A 431 -1.20 10.58 -17.66
CA ILE A 431 -1.27 11.89 -16.98
C ILE A 431 -0.27 12.86 -17.62
N LEU A 432 1.00 12.46 -17.74
CA LEU A 432 2.06 13.36 -18.23
C LEU A 432 1.95 13.61 -19.74
N ASN A 433 1.35 12.69 -20.50
CA ASN A 433 1.10 12.91 -21.91
C ASN A 433 0.10 14.06 -22.15
N GLN A 434 -0.79 14.30 -21.19
CA GLN A 434 -1.88 15.25 -21.36
C GLN A 434 -1.73 16.51 -20.49
N PHE A 435 -1.04 16.40 -19.35
CA PHE A 435 -0.98 17.49 -18.37
C PHE A 435 0.42 17.74 -17.86
N GLU A 436 0.69 19.02 -17.58
CA GLU A 436 1.83 19.49 -16.81
C GLU A 436 1.37 19.72 -15.37
N LEU A 437 2.20 19.30 -14.41
CA LEU A 437 1.90 19.33 -13.00
C LEU A 437 2.77 20.39 -12.30
N GLU A 438 2.14 21.25 -11.49
CA GLU A 438 2.84 22.25 -10.68
C GLU A 438 2.38 22.16 -9.21
N VAL A 439 3.32 22.37 -8.30
CA VAL A 439 3.03 22.42 -6.86
C VAL A 439 2.21 23.67 -6.54
N ASP A 440 1.23 23.54 -5.65
CA ASP A 440 0.57 24.69 -5.03
C ASP A 440 1.28 24.98 -3.71
N GLU A 441 2.13 26.01 -3.71
CA GLU A 441 2.95 26.35 -2.55
C GLU A 441 2.13 26.76 -1.33
N SER A 442 0.86 27.16 -1.53
CA SER A 442 -0.03 27.53 -0.43
C SER A 442 -0.70 26.31 0.23
N LYS A 443 -0.61 25.12 -0.37
CA LYS A 443 -1.30 23.92 0.10
C LYS A 443 -0.38 22.69 0.02
N LEU A 444 0.82 22.78 0.59
CA LEU A 444 1.77 21.66 0.58
C LEU A 444 1.21 20.47 1.37
N PRO A 445 1.36 19.25 0.85
CA PRO A 445 0.85 18.09 1.55
C PRO A 445 1.61 17.81 2.85
N ILE A 446 0.87 17.34 3.86
CA ILE A 446 1.43 16.99 5.17
C ILE A 446 1.36 15.48 5.33
N LYS A 447 2.51 14.81 5.32
CA LYS A 447 2.57 13.34 5.43
C LYS A 447 1.97 12.86 6.75
N VAL A 448 1.12 11.84 6.69
CA VAL A 448 0.56 11.20 7.88
C VAL A 448 0.75 9.69 7.77
N PRO A 449 1.50 9.08 8.70
CA PRO A 449 1.69 7.63 8.68
C PRO A 449 0.50 6.93 9.32
N GLN A 450 -0.44 6.56 8.50
CA GLN A 450 -1.54 5.67 8.90
C GLN A 450 -1.18 4.25 8.44
N LEU A 451 -2.16 3.40 8.20
CA LEU A 451 -1.87 2.09 7.60
C LEU A 451 -1.18 2.28 6.24
N VAL A 452 -1.67 3.27 5.49
CA VAL A 452 -1.09 3.72 4.22
C VAL A 452 -0.62 5.15 4.42
N LEU A 453 0.50 5.52 3.82
CA LEU A 453 1.03 6.87 3.89
C LEU A 453 0.12 7.83 3.11
N ARG A 454 -0.47 8.78 3.80
CA ARG A 454 -1.43 9.73 3.23
C ARG A 454 -0.99 11.16 3.47
N SER A 455 -1.73 12.08 2.90
CA SER A 455 -1.62 13.50 3.24
C SER A 455 -2.80 13.90 4.12
N LYS A 456 -2.51 14.55 5.24
CA LYS A 456 -3.51 15.03 6.19
C LYS A 456 -4.46 16.05 5.56
N ASN A 457 -3.93 16.87 4.66
CA ASN A 457 -4.68 17.96 4.02
C ASN A 457 -4.89 17.75 2.51
N GLY A 458 -4.68 16.54 2.00
CA GLY A 458 -4.81 16.23 0.58
C GLY A 458 -3.55 16.55 -0.21
N VAL A 459 -3.58 16.23 -1.50
CA VAL A 459 -2.48 16.52 -2.44
C VAL A 459 -3.03 17.47 -3.50
N TYR A 460 -2.66 18.75 -3.38
CA TYR A 460 -3.14 19.82 -4.27
C TYR A 460 -2.07 20.15 -5.30
N LEU A 461 -2.39 19.99 -6.55
CA LEU A 461 -1.52 20.37 -7.67
C LEU A 461 -2.31 21.22 -8.66
N LYS A 462 -1.61 22.14 -9.32
CA LYS A 462 -2.13 22.85 -10.49
C LYS A 462 -1.87 21.94 -11.69
N ILE A 463 -2.89 21.72 -12.50
CA ILE A 463 -2.77 20.91 -13.71
C ILE A 463 -3.04 21.80 -14.91
N LYS A 464 -2.14 21.71 -15.89
CA LYS A 464 -2.24 22.50 -17.14
C LYS A 464 -2.20 21.52 -18.31
N LYS A 465 -3.07 21.73 -19.30
CA LYS A 465 -3.05 20.88 -20.49
C LYS A 465 -1.77 21.17 -21.30
N THR A 466 -1.05 20.13 -21.72
CA THR A 466 0.17 20.24 -22.54
C THR A 466 -0.15 20.55 -24.00
#